data_834661a5a14bd167bf46a54f3e741213
#
_entry.id   834661a5a14bd167bf46a54f3e741213
#
_cell.length_a   1.000
_cell.length_b   1.000
_cell.length_c   1.000
_cell.angle_alpha   90.00
_cell.angle_beta   90.00
_cell.angle_gamma   90.00
#
_symmetry.space_group_name_H-M   'P 1'
#
loop_
_entity.id
_entity.type
_entity.pdbx_description
1 polymer ?
#
loop_
_entity_poly.entity_id
_entity_poly.type
_entity_poly.pdbx_seq_one_letter_code
_entity_poly.pdbx_strand_id
1 'polypeptide(L)'
;MIKRWRAADYWGGVGAGVLWLARAGLMAGVRIALPWALYADTEDITERAILTPHLFEVDGRHLSCCGGAASIDFALTLIEQLFGASVQAAIKEGLCVERVRGPEERGRVALQARFGALQPRLSEAVTLMETNIEEPLSTDDIANLVGLSRRQLERLFKQYLGSLPSRYYLELRL
;
A
#
# COMPACT_ATOMS: atom_id res chain seq x y z
N MET A 1 -20.29 20.22 9.21
CA MET A 1 -19.90 18.78 9.15
C MET A 1 -18.46 18.58 9.63
N ILE A 2 -17.47 19.29 9.09
CA ILE A 2 -16.02 19.15 9.41
C ILE A 2 -15.70 19.31 10.92
N LYS A 3 -16.36 20.26 11.63
CA LYS A 3 -16.15 20.46 13.08
C LYS A 3 -16.52 19.24 13.94
N ARG A 4 -17.58 18.51 13.56
CA ARG A 4 -18.00 17.28 14.27
C ARG A 4 -17.01 16.13 14.06
N TRP A 5 -16.45 16.00 12.89
CA TRP A 5 -15.46 14.95 12.56
C TRP A 5 -14.18 15.11 13.38
N ARG A 6 -13.72 16.36 13.57
CA ARG A 6 -12.52 16.65 14.37
C ARG A 6 -12.69 16.34 15.87
N ALA A 7 -13.93 16.20 16.35
CA ALA A 7 -14.23 15.87 17.73
C ALA A 7 -14.39 14.35 17.97
N ALA A 8 -14.45 13.52 16.93
CA ALA A 8 -14.50 12.08 17.06
C ALA A 8 -13.17 11.52 17.58
N ASP A 9 -13.21 10.45 18.35
CA ASP A 9 -12.00 9.80 18.88
C ASP A 9 -11.19 9.14 17.77
N TYR A 10 -11.87 8.46 16.86
CA TYR A 10 -11.30 7.87 15.66
C TYR A 10 -12.19 8.19 14.46
N TRP A 11 -11.57 8.48 13.33
CA TRP A 11 -12.27 8.74 12.08
C TRP A 11 -11.36 8.51 10.88
N GLY A 12 -11.95 8.24 9.73
CA GLY A 12 -11.17 7.94 8.54
C GLY A 12 -12.03 7.58 7.35
N GLY A 13 -11.44 6.88 6.40
CA GLY A 13 -12.08 6.49 5.17
C GLY A 13 -11.66 5.11 4.67
N VAL A 14 -12.45 4.57 3.77
CA VAL A 14 -12.18 3.32 3.07
C VAL A 14 -12.28 3.60 1.57
N GLY A 15 -11.35 3.06 0.80
CA GLY A 15 -11.31 3.21 -0.64
C GLY A 15 -11.17 4.68 -1.07
N ALA A 16 -11.97 5.11 -2.03
CA ALA A 16 -11.95 6.49 -2.54
C ALA A 16 -12.29 7.53 -1.47
N GLY A 17 -12.96 7.15 -0.38
CA GLY A 17 -13.26 8.05 0.74
C GLY A 17 -12.02 8.63 1.38
N VAL A 18 -10.90 7.89 1.41
CA VAL A 18 -9.61 8.37 1.93
C VAL A 18 -9.08 9.52 1.07
N LEU A 19 -9.15 9.40 -0.25
CA LEU A 19 -8.70 10.43 -1.18
C LEU A 19 -9.48 11.75 -0.99
N TRP A 20 -10.80 11.66 -0.82
CA TRP A 20 -11.62 12.83 -0.57
C TRP A 20 -11.30 13.51 0.77
N LEU A 21 -11.02 12.73 1.82
CA LEU A 21 -10.58 13.26 3.11
C LEU A 21 -9.21 13.95 2.99
N ALA A 22 -8.29 13.37 2.25
CA ALA A 22 -6.97 13.95 1.99
C ALA A 22 -7.08 15.27 1.20
N ARG A 23 -7.89 15.31 0.14
CA ARG A 23 -8.18 16.53 -0.63
C ARG A 23 -8.83 17.63 0.21
N ALA A 24 -9.67 17.26 1.16
CA ALA A 24 -10.24 18.20 2.12
C ALA A 24 -9.24 18.70 3.18
N GLY A 25 -7.96 18.29 3.12
CA GLY A 25 -6.92 18.67 4.07
C GLY A 25 -7.06 18.02 5.45
N LEU A 26 -7.91 17.00 5.57
CA LEU A 26 -8.19 16.33 6.85
C LEU A 26 -7.15 15.25 7.18
N MET A 27 -6.31 14.87 6.23
CA MET A 27 -5.25 13.86 6.37
C MET A 27 -3.84 14.48 6.27
N ALA A 28 -3.69 15.76 6.59
CA ALA A 28 -2.39 16.44 6.49
C ALA A 28 -1.38 15.89 7.50
N GLY A 29 -0.21 15.46 7.00
CA GLY A 29 0.86 14.85 7.80
C GLY A 29 0.58 13.42 8.27
N VAL A 30 -0.53 12.80 7.81
CA VAL A 30 -0.97 11.47 8.21
C VAL A 30 -0.53 10.44 7.19
N ARG A 31 -0.13 9.26 7.66
CA ARG A 31 0.07 8.08 6.80
C ARG A 31 -1.29 7.54 6.36
N ILE A 32 -1.45 7.34 5.07
CA ILE A 32 -2.71 6.88 4.49
C ILE A 32 -2.50 5.70 3.55
N ALA A 33 -3.42 4.75 3.62
CA ALA A 33 -3.56 3.66 2.67
C ALA A 33 -4.68 3.97 1.69
N LEU A 34 -4.38 3.90 0.39
CA LEU A 34 -5.33 4.12 -0.71
C LEU A 34 -5.45 2.90 -1.60
N PRO A 35 -6.57 2.73 -2.30
CA PRO A 35 -6.60 1.80 -3.43
C PRO A 35 -5.52 2.19 -4.42
N TRP A 36 -4.70 1.22 -4.82
CA TRP A 36 -3.64 1.45 -5.81
C TRP A 36 -4.18 1.99 -7.15
N ALA A 37 -5.42 1.66 -7.52
CA ALA A 37 -6.07 2.21 -8.72
C ALA A 37 -6.22 3.75 -8.69
N LEU A 38 -6.17 4.36 -7.50
CA LEU A 38 -6.29 5.81 -7.32
C LEU A 38 -4.93 6.52 -7.17
N TYR A 39 -3.81 5.80 -7.26
CA TYR A 39 -2.48 6.42 -7.09
C TYR A 39 -2.16 7.44 -8.19
N ALA A 40 -2.69 7.27 -9.39
CA ALA A 40 -2.55 8.27 -10.45
C ALA A 40 -3.25 9.60 -10.11
N ASP A 41 -4.25 9.56 -9.23
CA ASP A 41 -5.06 10.72 -8.86
C ASP A 41 -4.56 11.41 -7.57
N THR A 42 -3.32 11.15 -7.14
CA THR A 42 -2.81 11.62 -5.84
C THR A 42 -1.85 12.80 -5.92
N GLU A 43 -1.56 13.34 -7.11
CA GLU A 43 -0.60 14.43 -7.29
C GLU A 43 -0.90 15.64 -6.38
N ASP A 44 -2.17 15.96 -6.19
CA ASP A 44 -2.63 17.09 -5.39
C ASP A 44 -2.57 16.89 -3.87
N ILE A 45 -2.35 15.66 -3.41
CA ILE A 45 -2.29 15.31 -1.99
C ILE A 45 -0.93 14.82 -1.49
N THR A 46 0.01 14.49 -2.39
CA THR A 46 1.33 13.95 -2.03
C THR A 46 2.18 14.89 -1.17
N GLU A 47 1.97 16.19 -1.28
CA GLU A 47 2.63 17.18 -0.42
C GLU A 47 1.99 17.29 0.97
N ARG A 48 0.81 16.72 1.18
CA ARG A 48 0.02 16.89 2.39
C ARG A 48 -0.14 15.63 3.20
N ALA A 49 -0.27 14.47 2.58
CA ALA A 49 -0.45 13.17 3.21
C ALA A 49 0.67 12.21 2.80
N ILE A 50 1.02 11.28 3.69
CA ILE A 50 2.08 10.30 3.45
C ILE A 50 1.44 9.03 2.91
N LEU A 51 1.56 8.80 1.61
CA LEU A 51 1.07 7.55 0.99
C LEU A 51 1.92 6.36 1.41
N THR A 52 1.24 5.28 1.83
CA THR A 52 1.88 4.01 2.13
C THR A 52 1.37 2.90 1.20
N PRO A 53 2.17 1.85 0.96
CA PRO A 53 1.73 0.68 0.19
C PRO A 53 0.91 -0.32 1.01
N HIS A 54 0.50 0.04 2.20
CA HIS A 54 -0.17 -0.82 3.16
C HIS A 54 -1.64 -1.08 2.78
N LEU A 55 -2.22 -2.15 3.31
CA LEU A 55 -3.64 -2.44 3.14
C LEU A 55 -4.52 -1.45 3.89
N PHE A 56 -4.06 -1.03 5.05
CA PHE A 56 -4.71 -0.02 5.88
C PHE A 56 -3.70 0.64 6.81
N GLU A 57 -4.03 1.81 7.31
CA GLU A 57 -3.24 2.56 8.29
C GLU A 57 -4.11 2.98 9.48
N VAL A 58 -3.50 2.87 10.64
CA VAL A 58 -3.99 3.47 11.90
C VAL A 58 -2.91 4.44 12.35
N ASP A 59 -3.10 5.72 12.08
CA ASP A 59 -2.12 6.76 12.40
C ASP A 59 -2.73 7.78 13.37
N GLY A 60 -2.45 7.57 14.65
CA GLY A 60 -3.05 8.33 15.73
C GLY A 60 -4.57 8.12 15.77
N ARG A 61 -5.34 9.14 15.43
CA ARG A 61 -6.82 9.12 15.38
C ARG A 61 -7.37 8.90 13.96
N HIS A 62 -6.48 8.83 12.99
CA HIS A 62 -6.84 8.73 11.59
C HIS A 62 -6.77 7.29 11.12
N LEU A 63 -7.82 6.88 10.43
CA LEU A 63 -7.98 5.54 9.91
C LEU A 63 -8.08 5.60 8.39
N SER A 64 -7.35 4.74 7.70
CA SER A 64 -7.47 4.63 6.25
C SER A 64 -7.29 3.19 5.80
N CYS A 65 -8.06 2.77 4.82
CA CYS A 65 -8.01 1.43 4.27
C CYS A 65 -8.15 1.50 2.74
N CYS A 66 -7.35 0.69 2.05
CA CYS A 66 -7.42 0.62 0.59
C CYS A 66 -8.74 0.03 0.05
N GLY A 67 -9.59 -0.55 0.89
CA GLY A 67 -10.89 -1.07 0.48
C GLY A 67 -10.86 -2.52 -0.01
N GLY A 68 -11.96 -2.95 -0.63
CA GLY A 68 -12.13 -4.34 -1.05
C GLY A 68 -12.02 -5.33 0.11
N ALA A 69 -11.40 -6.48 -0.12
CA ALA A 69 -11.21 -7.51 0.90
C ALA A 69 -10.38 -7.02 2.13
N ALA A 70 -9.50 -6.04 1.96
CA ALA A 70 -8.74 -5.45 3.05
C ALA A 70 -9.63 -4.74 4.08
N SER A 71 -10.85 -4.37 3.72
CA SER A 71 -11.81 -3.80 4.68
C SER A 71 -12.21 -4.77 5.77
N ILE A 72 -12.21 -6.08 5.48
CA ILE A 72 -12.49 -7.13 6.46
C ILE A 72 -11.32 -7.23 7.44
N ASP A 73 -10.10 -7.28 6.93
CA ASP A 73 -8.89 -7.34 7.76
C ASP A 73 -8.78 -6.11 8.67
N PHE A 74 -9.03 -4.94 8.09
CA PHE A 74 -9.05 -3.68 8.82
C PHE A 74 -10.09 -3.66 9.93
N ALA A 75 -11.34 -4.05 9.64
CA ALA A 75 -12.40 -4.11 10.63
C ALA A 75 -12.08 -5.11 11.74
N LEU A 76 -11.59 -6.30 11.40
CA LEU A 76 -11.21 -7.33 12.38
C LEU A 76 -10.03 -6.87 13.24
N THR A 77 -9.06 -6.15 12.70
CA THR A 77 -7.96 -5.55 13.47
C THR A 77 -8.46 -4.50 14.45
N LEU A 78 -9.38 -3.62 14.04
CA LEU A 78 -9.99 -2.64 14.94
C LEU A 78 -10.83 -3.30 16.05
N ILE A 79 -11.58 -4.35 15.72
CA ILE A 79 -12.35 -5.12 16.69
C ILE A 79 -11.42 -5.76 17.74
N GLU A 80 -10.30 -6.31 17.31
CA GLU A 80 -9.30 -6.86 18.24
C GLU A 80 -8.77 -5.79 19.20
N GLN A 81 -8.43 -4.62 18.69
CA GLN A 81 -7.90 -3.52 19.50
C GLN A 81 -8.94 -2.95 20.49
N LEU A 82 -10.20 -2.87 20.09
CA LEU A 82 -11.26 -2.27 20.89
C LEU A 82 -11.93 -3.25 21.86
N PHE A 83 -12.08 -4.50 21.46
CA PHE A 83 -12.90 -5.50 22.15
C PHE A 83 -12.13 -6.77 22.54
N GLY A 84 -10.88 -6.89 22.10
CA GLY A 84 -10.01 -8.02 22.40
C GLY A 84 -10.12 -9.20 21.43
N ALA A 85 -9.12 -10.08 21.50
CA ALA A 85 -8.92 -11.19 20.55
C ALA A 85 -10.06 -12.23 20.56
N SER A 86 -10.75 -12.42 21.70
CA SER A 86 -11.86 -13.38 21.78
C SER A 86 -13.07 -12.96 20.94
N VAL A 87 -13.37 -11.65 20.93
CA VAL A 87 -14.45 -11.09 20.12
C VAL A 87 -14.08 -11.14 18.64
N GLN A 88 -12.85 -10.77 18.30
CA GLN A 88 -12.35 -10.89 16.94
C GLN A 88 -12.45 -12.33 16.42
N ALA A 89 -12.00 -13.33 17.23
CA ALA A 89 -12.03 -14.73 16.85
C ALA A 89 -13.45 -15.23 16.53
N ALA A 90 -14.43 -14.88 17.37
CA ALA A 90 -15.82 -15.26 17.14
C ALA A 90 -16.39 -14.65 15.86
N ILE A 91 -16.08 -13.38 15.57
CA ILE A 91 -16.54 -12.71 14.36
C ILE A 91 -15.82 -13.28 13.12
N LYS A 92 -14.52 -13.52 13.23
CA LYS A 92 -13.70 -14.15 12.19
C LYS A 92 -14.25 -15.51 11.78
N GLU A 93 -14.62 -16.35 12.76
CA GLU A 93 -15.26 -17.65 12.52
C GLU A 93 -16.60 -17.49 11.80
N GLY A 94 -17.46 -16.59 12.27
CA GLY A 94 -18.76 -16.31 11.64
C GLY A 94 -18.66 -15.78 10.22
N LEU A 95 -17.55 -15.11 9.87
CA LEU A 95 -17.26 -14.62 8.51
C LEU A 95 -16.52 -15.64 7.64
N CYS A 96 -16.19 -16.81 8.16
CA CYS A 96 -15.36 -17.83 7.48
C CYS A 96 -14.01 -17.26 7.00
N VAL A 97 -13.42 -16.34 7.75
CA VAL A 97 -12.09 -15.77 7.45
C VAL A 97 -11.03 -16.63 8.10
N GLU A 98 -10.18 -17.26 7.30
CA GLU A 98 -9.12 -18.15 7.81
C GLU A 98 -8.01 -17.36 8.50
N ARG A 99 -7.59 -16.23 7.91
CA ARG A 99 -6.50 -15.40 8.41
C ARG A 99 -6.82 -13.92 8.26
N VAL A 100 -6.50 -13.13 9.26
CA VAL A 100 -6.52 -11.66 9.19
C VAL A 100 -5.15 -11.19 8.73
N ARG A 101 -5.12 -10.40 7.68
CA ARG A 101 -3.88 -9.79 7.16
C ARG A 101 -3.52 -8.55 7.98
N GLY A 102 -2.23 -8.40 8.25
CA GLY A 102 -1.71 -7.20 8.92
C GLY A 102 -1.68 -5.98 7.98
N PRO A 103 -1.53 -4.77 8.54
CA PRO A 103 -1.48 -3.53 7.75
C PRO A 103 -0.35 -3.54 6.74
N GLU A 104 0.82 -4.05 7.11
CA GLU A 104 2.03 -4.08 6.29
C GLU A 104 2.00 -5.14 5.18
N GLU A 105 1.01 -6.05 5.21
CA GLU A 105 0.87 -7.01 4.13
C GLU A 105 0.47 -6.30 2.85
N ARG A 106 1.31 -6.44 1.86
CA ARG A 106 1.07 -5.87 0.54
C ARG A 106 0.06 -6.76 -0.18
N GLY A 107 -1.03 -6.17 -0.64
CA GLY A 107 -1.88 -6.87 -1.61
C GLY A 107 -1.01 -7.26 -2.81
N ARG A 108 -1.03 -8.53 -3.22
CA ARG A 108 -0.40 -8.99 -4.48
C ARG A 108 -1.16 -8.38 -5.67
N VAL A 109 -1.02 -7.11 -5.88
CA VAL A 109 -1.50 -6.46 -7.10
C VAL A 109 -0.29 -6.30 -8.00
N ALA A 110 -0.42 -6.69 -9.25
CA ALA A 110 0.63 -6.51 -10.24
C ALA A 110 1.22 -5.10 -10.13
N LEU A 111 2.51 -4.99 -9.96
CA LEU A 111 3.21 -3.70 -9.81
C LEU A 111 2.94 -2.75 -10.98
N GLN A 112 2.63 -3.30 -12.16
CA GLN A 112 2.14 -2.55 -13.31
C GLN A 112 0.91 -1.72 -13.00
N ALA A 113 -0.04 -2.26 -12.23
CA ALA A 113 -1.25 -1.55 -11.85
C ALA A 113 -0.99 -0.52 -10.73
N ARG A 114 0.06 -0.75 -9.91
CA ARG A 114 0.41 0.15 -8.79
C ARG A 114 1.22 1.37 -9.21
N PHE A 115 2.16 1.19 -10.14
CA PHE A 115 3.15 2.20 -10.49
C PHE A 115 3.29 2.43 -12.01
N GLY A 116 2.63 1.63 -12.84
CA GLY A 116 2.79 1.65 -14.29
C GLY A 116 2.58 3.02 -14.92
N ALA A 117 1.60 3.78 -14.45
CA ALA A 117 1.34 5.13 -14.93
C ALA A 117 2.32 6.17 -14.35
N LEU A 118 2.70 6.02 -13.08
CA LEU A 118 3.56 6.97 -12.35
C LEU A 118 5.05 6.71 -12.58
N GLN A 119 5.44 5.44 -12.75
CA GLN A 119 6.83 5.03 -12.90
C GLN A 119 6.97 3.88 -13.93
N PRO A 120 6.83 4.16 -15.22
CA PRO A 120 6.90 3.14 -16.27
C PRO A 120 8.18 2.29 -16.21
N ARG A 121 9.33 2.92 -15.93
CA ARG A 121 10.63 2.23 -15.85
C ARG A 121 10.73 1.26 -14.68
N LEU A 122 10.13 1.59 -13.54
CA LEU A 122 10.06 0.67 -12.41
C LEU A 122 9.17 -0.53 -12.72
N SER A 123 8.01 -0.28 -13.35
CA SER A 123 7.08 -1.33 -13.75
C SER A 123 7.71 -2.28 -14.76
N GLU A 124 8.41 -1.75 -15.76
CA GLU A 124 9.13 -2.52 -16.76
C GLU A 124 10.25 -3.37 -16.13
N ALA A 125 11.03 -2.80 -15.19
CA ALA A 125 12.07 -3.52 -14.47
C ALA A 125 11.50 -4.70 -13.65
N VAL A 126 10.38 -4.51 -12.99
CA VAL A 126 9.74 -5.59 -12.25
C VAL A 126 9.15 -6.66 -13.17
N THR A 127 8.55 -6.28 -14.29
CA THR A 127 8.09 -7.24 -15.29
C THR A 127 9.24 -8.09 -15.81
N LEU A 128 10.41 -7.48 -16.08
CA LEU A 128 11.61 -8.23 -16.45
C LEU A 128 12.04 -9.23 -15.37
N MET A 129 11.96 -8.86 -14.10
CA MET A 129 12.26 -9.78 -12.99
C MET A 129 11.26 -10.94 -12.91
N GLU A 130 9.96 -10.64 -13.03
CA GLU A 130 8.90 -11.64 -12.97
C GLU A 130 8.95 -12.65 -14.12
N THR A 131 9.36 -12.20 -15.30
CA THR A 131 9.48 -13.06 -16.49
C THR A 131 10.78 -13.85 -16.56
N ASN A 132 11.78 -13.53 -15.73
CA ASN A 132 13.10 -14.18 -15.72
C ASN A 132 13.43 -14.78 -14.33
N ILE A 133 12.48 -15.49 -13.73
CA ILE A 133 12.65 -16.10 -12.40
C ILE A 133 13.63 -17.28 -12.43
N GLU A 134 13.57 -18.10 -13.48
CA GLU A 134 14.43 -19.28 -13.64
C GLU A 134 15.87 -18.90 -13.99
N GLU A 135 16.05 -17.95 -14.90
CA GLU A 135 17.35 -17.43 -15.31
C GLU A 135 17.45 -15.93 -14.98
N PRO A 136 17.85 -15.59 -13.74
CA PRO A 136 17.77 -14.22 -13.27
C PRO A 136 18.76 -13.30 -13.97
N LEU A 137 18.24 -12.17 -14.43
CA LEU A 137 19.04 -11.08 -14.95
C LEU A 137 19.80 -10.39 -13.82
N SER A 138 20.99 -9.86 -14.12
CA SER A 138 21.70 -9.01 -13.16
C SER A 138 20.99 -7.65 -12.99
N THR A 139 21.24 -6.98 -11.87
CA THR A 139 20.71 -5.63 -11.64
C THR A 139 21.19 -4.63 -12.71
N ASP A 140 22.38 -4.82 -13.23
CA ASP A 140 22.95 -3.98 -14.28
C ASP A 140 22.26 -4.24 -15.63
N ASP A 141 21.98 -5.51 -15.96
CA ASP A 141 21.24 -5.86 -17.17
C ASP A 141 19.83 -5.26 -17.15
N ILE A 142 19.11 -5.42 -16.01
CA ILE A 142 17.79 -4.84 -15.87
C ILE A 142 17.83 -3.32 -16.01
N ALA A 143 18.79 -2.65 -15.37
CA ALA A 143 18.94 -1.21 -15.48
C ALA A 143 19.15 -0.77 -16.94
N ASN A 144 20.05 -1.45 -17.65
CA ASN A 144 20.31 -1.19 -19.06
C ASN A 144 19.08 -1.40 -19.94
N LEU A 145 18.34 -2.49 -19.74
CA LEU A 145 17.14 -2.82 -20.52
C LEU A 145 16.04 -1.77 -20.35
N VAL A 146 15.88 -1.22 -19.14
CA VAL A 146 14.88 -0.17 -18.89
C VAL A 146 15.41 1.25 -19.12
N GLY A 147 16.65 1.40 -19.65
CA GLY A 147 17.25 2.69 -19.99
C GLY A 147 17.60 3.55 -18.77
N LEU A 148 18.01 2.94 -17.66
CA LEU A 148 18.44 3.60 -16.43
C LEU A 148 19.86 3.21 -16.07
N SER A 149 20.57 4.06 -15.32
CA SER A 149 21.74 3.62 -14.58
C SER A 149 21.35 2.76 -13.38
N ARG A 150 22.24 1.85 -12.95
CA ARG A 150 22.04 1.04 -11.76
C ARG A 150 21.62 1.89 -10.54
N ARG A 151 22.30 3.02 -10.32
CA ARG A 151 22.00 3.93 -9.18
C ARG A 151 20.60 4.54 -9.27
N GLN A 152 20.12 4.84 -10.48
CA GLN A 152 18.75 5.33 -10.68
C GLN A 152 17.72 4.23 -10.40
N LEU A 153 17.98 3.00 -10.86
CA LEU A 153 17.14 1.85 -10.60
C LEU A 153 17.05 1.55 -9.08
N GLU A 154 18.20 1.50 -8.39
CA GLU A 154 18.27 1.30 -6.93
C GLU A 154 17.49 2.39 -6.17
N ARG A 155 17.59 3.66 -6.59
CA ARG A 155 16.84 4.76 -6.00
C ARG A 155 15.33 4.60 -6.20
N LEU A 156 14.88 4.22 -7.39
CA LEU A 156 13.47 3.95 -7.67
C LEU A 156 12.93 2.81 -6.81
N PHE A 157 13.65 1.69 -6.76
CA PHE A 157 13.25 0.55 -5.94
C PHE A 157 13.17 0.92 -4.46
N LYS A 158 14.15 1.65 -3.93
CA LYS A 158 14.15 2.08 -2.53
C LYS A 158 13.00 3.06 -2.24
N GLN A 159 12.73 3.99 -3.15
CA GLN A 159 11.68 5.00 -3.01
C GLN A 159 10.28 4.39 -3.06
N TYR A 160 10.01 3.48 -4.01
CA TYR A 160 8.66 2.97 -4.26
C TYR A 160 8.38 1.60 -3.66
N LEU A 161 9.40 0.77 -3.48
CA LEU A 161 9.28 -0.60 -2.99
C LEU A 161 9.94 -0.81 -1.62
N GLY A 162 10.67 0.17 -1.11
CA GLY A 162 11.34 0.11 0.19
C GLY A 162 12.50 -0.89 0.26
N SER A 163 12.89 -1.49 -0.88
CA SER A 163 13.95 -2.49 -0.96
C SER A 163 14.92 -2.21 -2.11
N LEU A 164 16.07 -2.88 -2.13
CA LEU A 164 16.98 -2.84 -3.28
C LEU A 164 16.49 -3.82 -4.36
N PRO A 165 16.81 -3.58 -5.66
CA PRO A 165 16.43 -4.47 -6.76
C PRO A 165 16.81 -5.92 -6.53
N SER A 166 18.04 -6.16 -6.09
CA SER A 166 18.57 -7.51 -5.82
C SER A 166 17.80 -8.24 -4.73
N ARG A 167 17.45 -7.55 -3.65
CA ARG A 167 16.65 -8.11 -2.56
C ARG A 167 15.22 -8.40 -3.01
N TYR A 168 14.60 -7.45 -3.70
CA TYR A 168 13.27 -7.63 -4.26
C TYR A 168 13.21 -8.85 -5.19
N TYR A 169 14.21 -8.98 -6.06
CA TYR A 169 14.32 -10.11 -6.99
C TYR A 169 14.53 -11.45 -6.27
N LEU A 170 15.30 -11.47 -5.20
CA LEU A 170 15.46 -12.67 -4.37
C LEU A 170 14.12 -13.08 -3.73
N GLU A 171 13.36 -12.11 -3.20
CA GLU A 171 12.04 -12.35 -2.59
C GLU A 171 10.99 -12.83 -3.62
N LEU A 172 11.12 -12.47 -4.90
CA LEU A 172 10.27 -13.00 -5.97
C LEU A 172 10.55 -14.46 -6.32
N ARG A 173 11.77 -14.94 -6.05
CA ARG A 173 12.24 -16.29 -6.42
C ARG A 173 12.06 -17.31 -5.32
N LEU A 174 11.72 -16.90 -4.10
CA LEU A 174 11.45 -17.76 -2.94
C LEU A 174 9.96 -18.09 -2.83
#